data_37b25ff71a01fc5783bb56d250875fb8
#
_entry.id   37b25ff71a01fc5783bb56d250875fb8
#
_cell.length_a   1.000
_cell.length_b   1.000
_cell.length_c   1.000
_cell.angle_alpha   90.00
_cell.angle_beta   90.00
_cell.angle_gamma   90.00
#
_symmetry.space_group_name_H-M   'P 1'
#
loop_
_entity.id
_entity.type
_entity.pdbx_description
1 polymer ?
#
loop_
_entity_poly.entity_id
_entity_poly.type
_entity_poly.pdbx_seq_one_letter_code
_entity_poly.pdbx_strand_id
1 'polypeptide(L)'
;TLAKKPIKITEVVLRDAHQSLLATRMTMDEMRPILPEMDKIPYFSVECWGGATFDSCIRFLDEDPWERLRILRKELPHHEAADAVPRPEHCWVYRPYADDASSTSSEVRCPTASTSSVSLTR
;
A
#
# COMPACT_ATOMS: atom_id res chain seq x y z
N THR A 1 10.08 22.92 -28.42
CA THR A 1 9.73 21.50 -28.25
C THR A 1 9.53 21.26 -26.75
N LEU A 2 8.28 21.12 -26.31
CA LEU A 2 7.98 20.73 -24.92
C LEU A 2 8.55 19.33 -24.68
N ALA A 3 9.54 19.23 -23.78
CA ALA A 3 10.07 17.94 -23.37
C ALA A 3 8.91 17.12 -22.75
N LYS A 4 8.55 16.03 -23.37
CA LYS A 4 7.52 15.10 -22.83
C LYS A 4 8.07 14.54 -21.53
N LYS A 5 7.37 14.78 -20.43
CA LYS A 5 7.68 14.12 -19.15
C LYS A 5 7.48 12.62 -19.29
N PRO A 6 8.36 11.76 -18.81
CA PRO A 6 8.16 10.32 -18.86
C PRO A 6 6.91 9.93 -18.07
N ILE A 7 6.17 8.96 -18.60
CA ILE A 7 5.02 8.38 -17.90
C ILE A 7 5.55 7.55 -16.73
N LYS A 8 4.97 7.76 -15.56
CA LYS A 8 5.24 6.98 -14.36
C LYS A 8 4.18 5.90 -14.21
N ILE A 9 4.62 4.68 -13.95
CA ILE A 9 3.75 3.51 -13.82
C ILE A 9 3.71 3.09 -12.36
N THR A 10 2.53 2.96 -11.80
CA THR A 10 2.30 2.37 -10.47
C THR A 10 1.74 0.96 -10.65
N GLU A 11 2.39 -0.02 -10.03
CA GLU A 11 1.89 -1.39 -9.99
C GLU A 11 0.87 -1.55 -8.85
N VAL A 12 -0.24 -2.22 -9.11
CA VAL A 12 -1.34 -2.35 -8.15
C VAL A 12 -1.70 -3.80 -7.80
N VAL A 13 -0.92 -4.75 -8.29
CA VAL A 13 -1.21 -6.19 -8.12
C VAL A 13 -1.27 -6.62 -6.67
N LEU A 14 -0.40 -6.08 -5.81
CA LEU A 14 -0.33 -6.47 -4.40
C LEU A 14 -1.49 -5.90 -3.56
N ARG A 15 -2.21 -4.92 -4.07
CA ARG A 15 -3.40 -4.37 -3.42
C ARG A 15 -4.68 -4.69 -4.18
N ASP A 16 -4.84 -4.20 -5.41
CA ASP A 16 -6.10 -4.30 -6.13
C ASP A 16 -6.40 -5.72 -6.62
N ALA A 17 -5.48 -6.36 -7.32
CA ALA A 17 -5.68 -7.73 -7.77
C ALA A 17 -5.78 -8.72 -6.61
N HIS A 18 -4.95 -8.56 -5.58
CA HIS A 18 -5.03 -9.35 -4.36
C HIS A 18 -6.41 -9.21 -3.68
N GLN A 19 -6.96 -8.02 -3.59
CA GLN A 19 -8.28 -7.77 -3.05
C GLN A 19 -9.39 -8.34 -3.94
N SER A 20 -9.30 -8.11 -5.25
CA SER A 20 -10.36 -8.46 -6.19
C SER A 20 -10.45 -9.96 -6.49
N LEU A 21 -9.31 -10.65 -6.54
CA LEU A 21 -9.23 -12.05 -6.93
C LEU A 21 -9.20 -13.00 -5.73
N LEU A 22 -8.60 -12.60 -4.61
CA LEU A 22 -8.35 -13.44 -3.45
C LEU A 22 -8.98 -12.90 -2.17
N ALA A 23 -9.85 -11.91 -2.26
CA ALA A 23 -10.47 -11.25 -1.11
C ALA A 23 -9.46 -10.83 -0.03
N THR A 24 -8.25 -10.45 -0.44
CA THR A 24 -7.14 -10.07 0.45
C THR A 24 -6.70 -11.20 1.41
N ARG A 25 -6.76 -12.46 0.95
CA ARG A 25 -6.46 -13.65 1.79
C ARG A 25 -5.05 -14.22 1.60
N MET A 26 -4.23 -13.66 0.71
CA MET A 26 -2.85 -14.10 0.54
C MET A 26 -2.00 -13.65 1.72
N THR A 27 -1.25 -14.59 2.27
CA THR A 27 -0.31 -14.34 3.37
C THR A 27 0.97 -13.66 2.87
N MET A 28 1.74 -13.09 3.79
CA MET A 28 3.03 -12.50 3.44
C MET A 28 4.01 -13.53 2.87
N ASP A 29 3.99 -14.75 3.40
CA ASP A 29 4.87 -15.83 2.92
C ASP A 29 4.54 -16.28 1.50
N GLU A 30 3.26 -16.24 1.11
CA GLU A 30 2.83 -16.52 -0.27
C GLU A 30 3.21 -15.39 -1.24
N MET A 31 3.29 -14.15 -0.78
CA MET A 31 3.72 -13.01 -1.60
C MET A 31 5.24 -12.94 -1.80
N ARG A 32 6.01 -13.33 -0.81
CA ARG A 32 7.47 -13.18 -0.81
C ARG A 32 8.19 -13.66 -2.07
N PRO A 33 7.85 -14.83 -2.66
CA PRO A 33 8.57 -15.33 -3.82
C PRO A 33 8.58 -14.42 -5.03
N ILE A 34 7.55 -13.55 -5.19
CA ILE A 34 7.45 -12.65 -6.34
C ILE A 34 8.12 -11.29 -6.11
N LEU A 35 8.33 -10.88 -4.86
CA LEU A 35 8.83 -9.55 -4.56
C LEU A 35 10.20 -9.23 -5.17
N PRO A 36 11.21 -10.15 -5.15
CA PRO A 36 12.48 -9.89 -5.80
C PRO A 36 12.38 -9.72 -7.32
N GLU A 37 11.42 -10.36 -7.97
CA GLU A 37 11.20 -10.19 -9.39
C GLU A 37 10.49 -8.86 -9.69
N MET A 38 9.55 -8.47 -8.85
CA MET A 38 8.88 -7.16 -8.94
C MET A 38 9.88 -6.01 -8.74
N ASP A 39 10.83 -6.16 -7.82
CA ASP A 39 11.83 -5.13 -7.53
C ASP A 39 12.78 -4.84 -8.71
N LYS A 40 12.91 -5.77 -9.66
CA LYS A 40 13.70 -5.58 -10.89
C LYS A 40 13.00 -4.73 -11.96
N ILE A 41 11.67 -4.58 -11.87
CA ILE A 41 10.88 -3.85 -12.87
C ILE A 41 10.87 -2.36 -12.49
N PRO A 42 11.13 -1.44 -13.41
CA PRO A 42 11.27 -0.01 -13.10
C PRO A 42 9.90 0.68 -12.88
N TYR A 43 9.12 0.18 -11.94
CA TYR A 43 7.92 0.88 -11.49
C TYR A 43 8.28 2.17 -10.74
N PHE A 44 7.43 3.16 -10.86
CA PHE A 44 7.55 4.37 -10.06
C PHE A 44 7.17 4.11 -8.59
N SER A 45 6.12 3.35 -8.40
CA SER A 45 5.64 2.94 -7.07
C SER A 45 4.88 1.63 -7.15
N VAL A 46 4.73 0.95 -6.02
CA VAL A 46 3.94 -0.27 -5.87
C VAL A 46 2.87 -0.02 -4.82
N GLU A 47 1.62 -0.15 -5.22
CA GLU A 47 0.47 -0.05 -4.32
C GLU A 47 0.29 -1.38 -3.59
N CYS A 48 0.50 -1.39 -2.28
CA CYS A 48 0.54 -2.63 -1.50
C CYS A 48 -0.27 -2.58 -0.21
N TRP A 49 -0.99 -1.49 0.03
CA TRP A 49 -1.69 -1.24 1.28
C TRP A 49 -3.06 -0.64 1.07
N GLY A 50 -3.96 -0.87 2.04
CA GLY A 50 -5.31 -0.31 2.08
C GLY A 50 -6.08 -0.77 3.31
N GLY A 51 -7.26 -0.22 3.55
CA GLY A 51 -8.13 -0.58 4.67
C GLY A 51 -8.50 -2.08 4.68
N ALA A 52 -8.79 -2.66 3.51
CA ALA A 52 -9.07 -4.08 3.38
C ALA A 52 -7.86 -4.96 3.72
N THR A 53 -6.65 -4.53 3.39
CA THR A 53 -5.41 -5.22 3.76
C THR A 53 -5.24 -5.24 5.27
N PHE A 54 -5.40 -4.09 5.92
CA PHE A 54 -5.32 -3.97 7.37
C PHE A 54 -6.33 -4.87 8.07
N ASP A 55 -7.59 -4.81 7.67
CA ASP A 55 -8.66 -5.61 8.25
C ASP A 55 -8.45 -7.12 8.05
N SER A 56 -8.05 -7.53 6.86
CA SER A 56 -7.80 -8.94 6.54
C SER A 56 -6.62 -9.53 7.31
N CYS A 57 -5.55 -8.78 7.53
CA CYS A 57 -4.44 -9.23 8.34
C CYS A 57 -4.89 -9.60 9.76
N ILE A 58 -5.70 -8.74 10.37
CA ILE A 58 -6.17 -8.95 11.76
C ILE A 58 -7.24 -10.05 11.85
N ARG A 59 -8.21 -10.05 10.92
CA ARG A 59 -9.38 -10.93 11.04
C ARG A 59 -9.16 -12.33 10.52
N PHE A 60 -8.33 -12.51 9.52
CA PHE A 60 -8.31 -13.75 8.75
C PHE A 60 -6.93 -14.37 8.60
N LEU A 61 -5.87 -13.56 8.63
CA LEU A 61 -4.53 -14.04 8.35
C LEU A 61 -3.67 -14.20 9.60
N ASP A 62 -4.13 -13.70 10.74
CA ASP A 62 -3.37 -13.67 11.99
C ASP A 62 -1.97 -13.05 11.81
N GLU A 63 -1.91 -12.00 10.98
CA GLU A 63 -0.69 -11.25 10.69
C GLU A 63 -0.76 -9.85 11.28
N ASP A 64 0.39 -9.34 11.76
CA ASP A 64 0.53 -7.92 12.08
C ASP A 64 0.56 -7.11 10.78
N PRO A 65 -0.46 -6.25 10.53
CA PRO A 65 -0.50 -5.44 9.32
C PRO A 65 0.70 -4.50 9.19
N TRP A 66 1.22 -3.99 10.29
CA TRP A 66 2.39 -3.11 10.28
C TRP A 66 3.68 -3.86 9.94
N GLU A 67 3.82 -5.10 10.41
CA GLU A 67 4.96 -5.95 10.06
C GLU A 67 4.93 -6.30 8.57
N ARG A 68 3.76 -6.61 8.02
CA ARG A 68 3.58 -6.80 6.58
C ARG A 68 4.12 -5.60 5.79
N LEU A 69 3.78 -4.39 6.19
CA LEU A 69 4.25 -3.17 5.53
C LEU A 69 5.77 -3.00 5.62
N ARG A 70 6.36 -3.30 6.79
CA ARG A 70 7.81 -3.25 6.99
C ARG A 70 8.54 -4.28 6.12
N ILE A 71 8.00 -5.49 5.99
CA ILE A 71 8.55 -6.55 5.13
C ILE A 71 8.50 -6.09 3.67
N LEU A 72 7.35 -5.63 3.18
CA LEU A 72 7.22 -5.14 1.82
C LEU A 72 8.20 -4.01 1.52
N ARG A 73 8.34 -3.06 2.45
CA ARG A 73 9.32 -1.97 2.32
C ARG A 73 10.76 -2.46 2.24
N LYS A 74 11.10 -3.51 2.98
CA LYS A 74 12.43 -4.11 2.98
C LYS A 74 12.71 -4.90 1.71
N GLU A 75 11.72 -5.64 1.21
CA GLU A 75 11.86 -6.51 0.03
C GLU A 75 11.74 -5.74 -1.30
N LEU A 76 11.20 -4.53 -1.29
CA LEU A 76 11.07 -3.64 -2.45
C LEU A 76 11.84 -2.32 -2.24
N PRO A 77 13.16 -2.36 -2.05
CA PRO A 77 13.94 -1.16 -1.70
C PRO A 77 14.00 -0.12 -2.82
N HIS A 78 13.84 -0.52 -4.08
CA HIS A 78 13.93 0.38 -5.24
C HIS A 78 12.61 1.07 -5.58
N HIS A 79 11.52 0.70 -4.89
CA HIS A 79 10.20 1.26 -5.15
C HIS A 79 9.65 2.02 -3.95
N GLU A 80 8.85 3.03 -4.24
CA GLU A 80 8.04 3.68 -3.22
C GLU A 80 6.84 2.78 -2.90
N ALA A 81 6.72 2.33 -1.66
CA ALA A 81 5.53 1.65 -1.20
C ALA A 81 4.39 2.68 -1.12
N ALA A 82 3.41 2.54 -1.99
CA ALA A 82 2.26 3.40 -2.03
C ALA A 82 1.07 2.78 -1.29
N ASP A 83 0.40 3.59 -0.50
CA ASP A 83 -0.95 3.28 -0.04
C ASP A 83 -1.94 3.56 -1.18
N ALA A 84 -2.98 2.74 -1.27
CA ALA A 84 -4.06 2.87 -2.24
C ALA A 84 -4.88 4.15 -2.08
N VAL A 85 -4.31 5.25 -1.87
CA VAL A 85 -4.88 6.59 -1.66
C VAL A 85 -4.82 7.03 -0.19
N PRO A 86 -4.12 8.12 0.09
CA PRO A 86 -4.25 8.82 1.36
C PRO A 86 -5.59 9.58 1.39
N ARG A 87 -6.70 8.85 1.50
CA ARG A 87 -7.99 9.47 1.75
C ARG A 87 -8.48 9.08 3.14
N PRO A 88 -9.04 10.00 3.90
CA PRO A 88 -9.68 9.71 5.17
C PRO A 88 -10.69 8.57 5.08
N GLU A 89 -11.29 8.41 3.91
CA GLU A 89 -12.28 7.38 3.60
C GLU A 89 -11.74 5.95 3.69
N HIS A 90 -10.44 5.72 3.66
CA HIS A 90 -9.83 4.38 3.74
C HIS A 90 -9.71 3.83 5.17
N CYS A 91 -9.93 4.65 6.16
CA CYS A 91 -10.19 4.18 7.52
C CYS A 91 -11.62 3.62 7.67
N TRP A 92 -12.43 3.64 6.61
CA TRP A 92 -13.84 3.30 6.62
C TRP A 92 -14.08 1.91 6.03
N VAL A 93 -13.75 0.88 6.74
CA VAL A 93 -14.02 -0.48 6.25
C VAL A 93 -15.50 -0.82 6.42
N TYR A 94 -16.12 -0.45 7.54
CA TYR A 94 -17.53 -0.76 7.84
C TYR A 94 -18.34 0.41 8.37
N ARG A 95 -17.69 1.45 8.84
CA ARG A 95 -18.31 2.70 9.30
C ARG A 95 -17.29 3.84 9.27
N PRO A 96 -17.73 5.08 9.10
CA PRO A 96 -16.84 6.23 9.20
C PRO A 96 -16.27 6.35 10.63
N TYR A 97 -15.00 6.67 10.71
CA TYR A 97 -14.34 7.07 11.95
C TYR A 97 -14.31 8.59 12.07
N ALA A 98 -14.09 9.10 13.26
CA ALA A 98 -13.91 10.53 13.49
C ALA A 98 -12.63 11.04 12.82
N ASP A 99 -12.59 12.33 12.48
CA ASP A 99 -11.46 12.93 11.73
C ASP A 99 -10.13 12.86 12.48
N ASP A 100 -10.16 12.93 13.81
CA ASP A 100 -8.98 12.76 14.67
C ASP A 100 -8.39 11.35 14.57
N ALA A 101 -9.22 10.31 14.52
CA ALA A 101 -8.78 8.93 14.33
C ALA A 101 -8.17 8.74 12.94
N SER A 102 -8.75 9.35 11.91
CA SER A 102 -8.24 9.32 10.54
C SER A 102 -6.89 10.02 10.43
N SER A 103 -6.74 11.18 11.07
CA SER A 103 -5.50 11.95 11.09
C SER A 103 -4.38 11.18 11.82
N THR A 104 -4.66 10.62 12.98
CA THR A 104 -3.70 9.80 13.74
C THR A 104 -3.25 8.58 12.95
N SER A 105 -4.17 7.89 12.26
CA SER A 105 -3.84 6.74 11.42
C SER A 105 -2.90 7.14 10.26
N SER A 106 -3.10 8.29 9.67
CA SER A 106 -2.25 8.82 8.60
C SER A 106 -0.85 9.17 9.12
N GLU A 107 -0.75 9.78 10.29
CA GLU A 107 0.53 10.11 10.93
C GLU A 107 1.35 8.86 11.29
N VAL A 108 0.71 7.83 11.79
CA VAL A 108 1.37 6.56 12.14
C VAL A 108 1.86 5.82 10.89
N ARG A 109 1.13 5.89 9.78
CA ARG A 109 1.54 5.26 8.51
C ARG A 109 2.71 5.98 7.83
N CYS A 110 2.77 7.27 7.94
CA CYS A 110 3.79 8.10 7.30
C CYS A 110 5.24 7.71 7.64
N PRO A 111 5.61 7.38 8.87
CA PRO A 111 6.96 6.93 9.21
C PRO A 111 7.30 5.51 8.73
N THR A 112 6.31 4.68 8.48
CA THR A 112 6.49 3.28 8.04
C THR A 112 6.44 3.09 6.54
N ALA A 113 5.69 3.94 5.84
CA ALA A 113 5.74 4.08 4.40
C ALA A 113 6.65 5.27 4.07
N SER A 114 7.56 5.14 3.13
CA SER A 114 8.36 6.27 2.66
C SER A 114 7.40 7.34 2.14
N THR A 115 7.52 8.51 2.70
CA THR A 115 6.65 9.65 2.43
C THR A 115 6.91 10.19 1.04
N SER A 116 6.26 9.65 0.04
CA SER A 116 5.90 10.44 -1.13
C SER A 116 4.48 10.91 -0.90
N SER A 117 4.37 12.02 -0.22
CA SER A 117 3.16 12.81 -0.27
C SER A 117 2.93 13.15 -1.74
N VAL A 118 2.07 12.42 -2.41
CA VAL A 118 1.46 12.91 -3.64
C VAL A 118 0.60 14.09 -3.21
N SER A 119 1.21 15.26 -3.23
CA SER A 119 0.53 16.53 -3.13
C SER A 119 -0.43 16.60 -4.32
N LEU A 120 -1.67 16.22 -4.10
CA LEU A 120 -2.76 16.59 -4.97
C LEU A 120 -3.02 18.08 -4.74
N THR A 121 -2.25 18.91 -5.47
CA THR A 121 -2.67 20.28 -5.72
C THR A 121 -4.02 20.24 -6.43
N ARG A 122 -4.97 20.95 -5.83
CA ARG A 122 -6.30 21.25 -6.37
C ARG A 122 -6.25 21.77 -7.80
#